data_9c3e90329cc2b458c6213f0f49b7ad8d
#
_entry.id   9c3e90329cc2b458c6213f0f49b7ad8d
#
_cell.length_a   1.000
_cell.length_b   1.000
_cell.length_c   1.000
_cell.angle_alpha   90.00
_cell.angle_beta   90.00
_cell.angle_gamma   90.00
#
_symmetry.space_group_name_H-M   'P 1'
#
loop_
_entity.id
_entity.type
_entity.pdbx_description
1 polymer ?
#
loop_
_entity_poly.entity_id
_entity_poly.type
_entity_poly.pdbx_seq_one_letter_code
_entity_poly.pdbx_strand_id
1 'polypeptide(L)'
;MSKGEAKELILEKHYSHNWGTSFGLYNYGIRLDGELVGVASYGNLMNPGSFKSVANLNSEQVAELNRLWIDDRLGKNAETWLMAEAHRRLLRDTPVRLVQSFADGRLGVGTIYQAANFGYYGYSTTRFHLNTLDGQTYHDTPFSNTGRAGIYIRNAMHARGELETFTVNTYRYLKPLTKAARRRIKLKEKPYPKQREGVTQHPDYTPPIGQVVRGCAIALVESAQEASDLLPYIHTLGCTTSDIDKALTNPWIVDRANKRGVSLDHVRNMMMKSIRQTVDA
;
A
#
# COMPACT_ATOMS: atom_id res chain seq x y z
N MET A 1 -12.22 17.68 -17.07
CA MET A 1 -13.36 17.24 -16.26
C MET A 1 -13.15 17.65 -14.80
N SER A 2 -14.22 17.73 -14.01
CA SER A 2 -14.13 18.04 -12.58
C SER A 2 -13.59 16.86 -11.76
N LYS A 3 -13.11 17.17 -10.55
CA LYS A 3 -12.68 16.14 -9.59
C LYS A 3 -13.87 15.26 -9.13
N GLY A 4 -15.07 15.84 -9.03
CA GLY A 4 -16.29 15.13 -8.64
C GLY A 4 -16.66 14.05 -9.65
N GLU A 5 -16.78 14.39 -10.93
CA GLU A 5 -17.05 13.43 -12.02
C GLU A 5 -16.02 12.32 -12.08
N ALA A 6 -14.71 12.65 -11.94
CA ALA A 6 -13.65 11.66 -11.95
C ALA A 6 -13.76 10.69 -10.77
N LYS A 7 -14.04 11.21 -9.57
CA LYS A 7 -14.21 10.41 -8.35
C LYS A 7 -15.41 9.46 -8.47
N GLU A 8 -16.55 9.96 -8.91
CA GLU A 8 -17.78 9.17 -9.07
C GLU A 8 -17.53 7.97 -10.00
N LEU A 9 -16.99 8.24 -11.20
CA LEU A 9 -16.70 7.20 -12.18
C LEU A 9 -15.71 6.15 -11.66
N ILE A 10 -14.66 6.56 -10.96
CA ILE A 10 -13.67 5.63 -10.39
C ILE A 10 -14.28 4.79 -9.27
N LEU A 11 -15.10 5.37 -8.40
CA LEU A 11 -15.75 4.61 -7.33
C LEU A 11 -16.75 3.60 -7.88
N GLU A 12 -17.40 3.90 -9.01
CA GLU A 12 -18.35 3.00 -9.64
C GLU A 12 -17.69 1.92 -10.50
N LYS A 13 -16.75 2.30 -11.37
CA LYS A 13 -16.29 1.44 -12.48
C LYS A 13 -14.88 0.85 -12.30
N HIS A 14 -14.01 1.52 -11.54
CA HIS A 14 -12.63 1.05 -11.41
C HIS A 14 -12.54 -0.11 -10.41
N TYR A 15 -11.77 -1.15 -10.74
CA TYR A 15 -11.63 -2.36 -9.92
C TYR A 15 -11.28 -2.13 -8.44
N SER A 16 -10.63 -1.01 -8.11
CA SER A 16 -10.28 -0.71 -6.72
C SER A 16 -11.39 -0.04 -5.93
N HIS A 17 -12.43 0.50 -6.59
CA HIS A 17 -13.54 1.25 -5.99
C HIS A 17 -13.09 2.24 -4.89
N ASN A 18 -11.89 2.84 -5.07
CA ASN A 18 -11.23 3.65 -4.04
C ASN A 18 -10.71 4.97 -4.60
N TRP A 19 -10.90 6.04 -3.79
CA TRP A 19 -10.42 7.37 -4.09
C TRP A 19 -9.63 7.96 -2.90
N GLY A 20 -8.33 8.13 -3.08
CA GLY A 20 -7.46 8.73 -2.05
C GLY A 20 -7.51 10.25 -2.00
N THR A 21 -7.11 10.82 -0.88
CA THR A 21 -7.08 12.29 -0.66
C THR A 21 -6.12 13.02 -1.61
N SER A 22 -5.02 12.37 -1.99
CA SER A 22 -4.00 12.89 -2.91
C SER A 22 -4.41 12.85 -4.38
N PHE A 23 -5.55 12.22 -4.73
CA PHE A 23 -5.99 11.99 -6.09
C PHE A 23 -6.71 13.19 -6.71
N GLY A 24 -6.71 13.24 -8.04
CA GLY A 24 -7.56 14.13 -8.82
C GLY A 24 -7.18 15.60 -8.79
N LEU A 25 -5.89 15.91 -8.76
CA LEU A 25 -5.38 17.26 -9.02
C LEU A 25 -5.65 17.67 -10.48
N TYR A 26 -5.41 16.74 -11.40
CA TYR A 26 -5.64 16.92 -12.83
C TYR A 26 -6.43 15.71 -13.35
N ASN A 27 -7.59 15.95 -13.97
CA ASN A 27 -8.49 14.89 -14.42
C ASN A 27 -8.81 15.09 -15.90
N TYR A 28 -8.59 14.04 -16.69
CA TYR A 28 -8.88 14.03 -18.12
C TYR A 28 -9.85 12.90 -18.42
N GLY A 29 -10.87 13.19 -19.22
CA GLY A 29 -11.92 12.23 -19.53
C GLY A 29 -12.16 12.09 -21.03
N ILE A 30 -12.70 10.97 -21.43
CA ILE A 30 -13.25 10.71 -22.76
C ILE A 30 -14.76 10.69 -22.63
N ARG A 31 -15.44 11.40 -23.55
CA ARG A 31 -16.90 11.30 -23.70
C ARG A 31 -17.24 10.71 -25.06
N LEU A 32 -18.18 9.80 -25.06
CA LEU A 32 -18.80 9.23 -26.24
C LEU A 32 -20.29 9.55 -26.17
N ASP A 33 -20.80 10.26 -27.16
CA ASP A 33 -22.21 10.70 -27.22
C ASP A 33 -22.72 11.39 -25.94
N GLY A 34 -21.83 12.16 -25.29
CA GLY A 34 -22.09 12.88 -24.04
C GLY A 34 -21.83 12.07 -22.76
N GLU A 35 -21.80 10.76 -22.85
CA GLU A 35 -21.47 9.85 -21.73
C GLU A 35 -19.97 9.85 -21.43
N LEU A 36 -19.60 9.86 -20.15
CA LEU A 36 -18.21 9.75 -19.73
C LEU A 36 -17.79 8.27 -19.73
N VAL A 37 -16.92 7.91 -20.66
CA VAL A 37 -16.49 6.53 -20.93
C VAL A 37 -15.00 6.27 -20.67
N GLY A 38 -14.33 7.22 -20.08
CA GLY A 38 -12.93 7.03 -19.67
C GLY A 38 -12.42 8.16 -18.82
N VAL A 39 -11.49 7.85 -17.93
CA VAL A 39 -10.83 8.82 -17.04
C VAL A 39 -9.39 8.45 -16.77
N ALA A 40 -8.50 9.45 -16.83
CA ALA A 40 -7.14 9.42 -16.31
C ALA A 40 -7.01 10.52 -15.23
N SER A 41 -6.80 10.11 -13.99
CA SER A 41 -6.71 10.99 -12.83
C SER A 41 -5.30 11.04 -12.30
N TYR A 42 -4.74 12.23 -12.26
CA TYR A 42 -3.39 12.51 -11.76
C TYR A 42 -3.46 13.31 -10.47
N GLY A 43 -2.54 13.06 -9.57
CA GLY A 43 -2.45 13.77 -8.30
C GLY A 43 -1.05 13.75 -7.72
N ASN A 44 -0.97 14.07 -6.43
CA ASN A 44 0.28 13.96 -5.70
C ASN A 44 0.70 12.49 -5.56
N LEU A 45 1.99 12.27 -5.36
CA LEU A 45 2.50 10.94 -5.06
C LEU A 45 1.87 10.42 -3.76
N MET A 46 1.53 9.14 -3.72
CA MET A 46 1.00 8.49 -2.50
C MET A 46 1.93 8.66 -1.29
N ASN A 47 3.24 8.68 -1.53
CA ASN A 47 4.24 9.12 -0.55
C ASN A 47 4.85 10.44 -1.04
N PRO A 48 4.40 11.60 -0.51
CA PRO A 48 4.84 12.92 -1.00
C PRO A 48 6.34 13.14 -0.96
N GLY A 49 7.05 12.53 0.00
CA GLY A 49 8.52 12.66 0.11
C GLY A 49 9.30 11.84 -0.92
N SER A 50 8.67 10.88 -1.60
CA SER A 50 9.36 9.93 -2.47
C SER A 50 9.90 10.55 -3.77
N PHE A 51 9.39 11.71 -4.21
CA PHE A 51 9.92 12.39 -5.41
C PHE A 51 11.42 12.65 -5.33
N LYS A 52 11.95 12.94 -4.13
CA LYS A 52 13.39 13.20 -3.92
C LYS A 52 14.28 12.01 -4.25
N SER A 53 13.78 10.78 -4.04
CA SER A 53 14.50 9.56 -4.41
C SER A 53 14.32 9.19 -5.89
N VAL A 54 13.26 9.68 -6.54
CA VAL A 54 12.93 9.37 -7.93
C VAL A 54 13.65 10.29 -8.90
N ALA A 55 13.64 11.63 -8.63
CA ALA A 55 14.21 12.60 -9.55
C ALA A 55 14.68 13.88 -8.84
N ASN A 56 15.61 14.61 -9.47
CA ASN A 56 16.01 15.97 -9.10
C ASN A 56 15.02 16.99 -9.69
N LEU A 57 13.79 16.94 -9.24
CA LEU A 57 12.68 17.81 -9.62
C LEU A 57 12.00 18.34 -8.34
N ASN A 58 11.23 19.40 -8.46
CA ASN A 58 10.38 19.89 -7.37
C ASN A 58 9.12 19.02 -7.26
N SER A 59 8.47 18.99 -6.10
CA SER A 59 7.27 18.18 -5.86
C SER A 59 6.15 18.48 -6.85
N GLU A 60 5.93 19.73 -7.21
CA GLU A 60 4.92 20.17 -8.18
C GLU A 60 5.21 19.72 -9.63
N GLN A 61 6.46 19.35 -9.91
CA GLN A 61 6.88 18.87 -11.24
C GLN A 61 6.69 17.36 -11.39
N VAL A 62 6.29 16.67 -10.35
CA VAL A 62 6.08 15.21 -10.37
C VAL A 62 4.63 14.91 -10.00
N ALA A 63 3.92 14.23 -10.90
CA ALA A 63 2.56 13.76 -10.63
C ALA A 63 2.52 12.23 -10.66
N GLU A 64 1.55 11.65 -9.98
CA GLU A 64 1.26 10.23 -10.06
C GLU A 64 -0.06 10.03 -10.83
N LEU A 65 -0.05 9.13 -11.83
CA LEU A 65 -1.27 8.62 -12.43
C LEU A 65 -1.92 7.68 -11.41
N ASN A 66 -2.82 8.23 -10.62
CA ASN A 66 -3.41 7.54 -9.49
C ASN A 66 -4.49 6.54 -9.93
N ARG A 67 -5.26 6.90 -10.97
CA ARG A 67 -6.36 6.08 -11.49
C ARG A 67 -6.50 6.25 -13.00
N LEU A 68 -6.70 5.12 -13.67
CA LEU A 68 -7.03 5.04 -15.09
C LEU A 68 -8.15 4.02 -15.25
N TRP A 69 -9.23 4.43 -15.87
CA TRP A 69 -10.31 3.55 -16.27
C TRP A 69 -10.82 3.95 -17.65
N ILE A 70 -11.06 2.96 -18.49
CA ILE A 70 -11.57 3.10 -19.85
C ILE A 70 -12.65 2.05 -20.07
N ASP A 71 -13.75 2.46 -20.69
CA ASP A 71 -14.80 1.57 -21.12
C ASP A 71 -14.34 0.76 -22.35
N ASP A 72 -14.62 -0.54 -22.36
CA ASP A 72 -14.22 -1.47 -23.42
C ASP A 72 -14.82 -1.11 -24.79
N ARG A 73 -15.91 -0.33 -24.82
CA ARG A 73 -16.52 0.19 -26.04
C ARG A 73 -15.58 1.06 -26.88
N LEU A 74 -14.57 1.65 -26.28
CA LEU A 74 -13.60 2.49 -26.98
C LEU A 74 -12.54 1.68 -27.76
N GLY A 75 -12.52 0.38 -27.57
CA GLY A 75 -11.63 -0.54 -28.29
C GLY A 75 -10.14 -0.42 -27.90
N LYS A 76 -9.30 -1.04 -28.70
CA LYS A 76 -7.85 -1.16 -28.41
C LYS A 76 -7.15 0.20 -28.43
N ASN A 77 -6.17 0.37 -27.54
CA ASN A 77 -5.29 1.54 -27.42
C ASN A 77 -5.97 2.81 -26.86
N ALA A 78 -7.22 2.76 -26.42
CA ALA A 78 -7.90 3.93 -25.84
C ALA A 78 -7.17 4.46 -24.60
N GLU A 79 -6.62 3.58 -23.76
CA GLU A 79 -5.82 3.95 -22.58
C GLU A 79 -4.55 4.72 -22.97
N THR A 80 -3.82 4.23 -23.96
CA THR A 80 -2.58 4.88 -24.42
C THR A 80 -2.87 6.21 -25.09
N TRP A 81 -3.97 6.31 -25.80
CA TRP A 81 -4.44 7.56 -26.42
C TRP A 81 -4.81 8.58 -25.35
N LEU A 82 -5.64 8.20 -24.36
CA LEU A 82 -6.02 9.10 -23.26
C LEU A 82 -4.80 9.56 -22.47
N MET A 83 -3.86 8.66 -22.13
CA MET A 83 -2.63 9.03 -21.45
C MET A 83 -1.79 10.01 -22.28
N ALA A 84 -1.65 9.78 -23.59
CA ALA A 84 -0.89 10.67 -24.47
C ALA A 84 -1.49 12.08 -24.54
N GLU A 85 -2.82 12.19 -24.63
CA GLU A 85 -3.52 13.48 -24.62
C GLU A 85 -3.41 14.15 -23.26
N ALA A 86 -3.59 13.43 -22.18
CA ALA A 86 -3.43 13.94 -20.82
C ALA A 86 -2.00 14.47 -20.59
N HIS A 87 -0.97 13.76 -21.06
CA HIS A 87 0.42 14.19 -20.92
C HIS A 87 0.73 15.46 -21.71
N ARG A 88 0.16 15.61 -22.91
CA ARG A 88 0.28 16.88 -23.68
C ARG A 88 -0.30 18.05 -22.94
N ARG A 89 -1.50 17.88 -22.35
CA ARG A 89 -2.17 18.91 -21.55
C ARG A 89 -1.45 19.18 -20.24
N LEU A 90 -1.01 18.16 -19.50
CA LEU A 90 -0.20 18.33 -18.31
C LEU A 90 1.05 19.17 -18.58
N LEU A 91 1.77 18.85 -19.67
CA LEU A 91 2.99 19.58 -20.04
C LEU A 91 2.70 21.05 -20.38
N ARG A 92 1.58 21.33 -21.04
CA ARG A 92 1.21 22.67 -21.50
C ARG A 92 0.66 23.53 -20.35
N ASP A 93 -0.20 22.97 -19.51
CA ASP A 93 -1.09 23.72 -18.62
C ASP A 93 -0.63 23.67 -17.14
N THR A 94 0.41 22.89 -16.82
CA THR A 94 0.84 22.63 -15.44
C THR A 94 2.37 22.62 -15.29
N PRO A 95 2.92 22.73 -14.08
CA PRO A 95 4.34 22.55 -13.83
C PRO A 95 4.82 21.09 -13.97
N VAL A 96 3.95 20.09 -14.16
CA VAL A 96 4.29 18.67 -14.23
C VAL A 96 5.25 18.38 -15.40
N ARG A 97 6.35 17.70 -15.10
CA ARG A 97 7.40 17.33 -16.06
C ARG A 97 7.74 15.84 -16.03
N LEU A 98 7.28 15.16 -14.99
CA LEU A 98 7.46 13.71 -14.81
C LEU A 98 6.16 13.11 -14.28
N VAL A 99 5.71 12.04 -14.89
CA VAL A 99 4.58 11.24 -14.41
C VAL A 99 5.12 9.90 -13.88
N GLN A 100 4.70 9.51 -12.68
CA GLN A 100 4.90 8.20 -12.10
C GLN A 100 3.60 7.42 -12.15
N SER A 101 3.69 6.11 -12.31
CA SER A 101 2.58 5.19 -12.07
C SER A 101 3.07 3.85 -11.55
N PHE A 102 2.15 3.10 -10.98
CA PHE A 102 2.42 1.77 -10.46
C PHE A 102 1.44 0.76 -11.06
N ALA A 103 1.97 -0.37 -11.52
CA ALA A 103 1.15 -1.51 -11.88
C ALA A 103 1.04 -2.46 -10.70
N ASP A 104 -0.18 -2.82 -10.36
CA ASP A 104 -0.48 -3.84 -9.36
C ASP A 104 -0.15 -5.22 -9.92
N GLY A 105 0.83 -5.90 -9.33
CA GLY A 105 1.26 -7.23 -9.79
C GLY A 105 0.18 -8.30 -9.74
N ARG A 106 -0.92 -8.09 -9.00
CA ARG A 106 -2.09 -8.98 -9.04
C ARG A 106 -2.80 -8.94 -10.40
N LEU A 107 -2.70 -7.82 -11.11
CA LEU A 107 -3.35 -7.59 -12.40
C LEU A 107 -2.39 -7.72 -13.58
N GLY A 108 -1.09 -7.84 -13.30
CA GLY A 108 -0.06 -8.01 -14.32
C GLY A 108 1.11 -7.04 -14.17
N VAL A 109 1.97 -7.03 -15.17
CA VAL A 109 3.23 -6.29 -15.16
C VAL A 109 3.13 -4.85 -15.69
N GLY A 110 1.93 -4.33 -15.95
CA GLY A 110 1.72 -2.97 -16.44
C GLY A 110 1.92 -2.78 -17.94
N THR A 111 1.44 -3.70 -18.74
CA THR A 111 1.53 -3.67 -20.22
C THR A 111 1.01 -2.35 -20.82
N ILE A 112 -0.03 -1.75 -20.23
CA ILE A 112 -0.57 -0.45 -20.67
C ILE A 112 0.47 0.69 -20.55
N TYR A 113 1.31 0.68 -19.52
CA TYR A 113 2.37 1.67 -19.35
C TYR A 113 3.50 1.45 -20.34
N GLN A 114 3.84 0.19 -20.62
CA GLN A 114 4.82 -0.16 -21.65
C GLN A 114 4.34 0.32 -23.02
N ALA A 115 3.08 0.06 -23.37
CA ALA A 115 2.44 0.53 -24.61
C ALA A 115 2.39 2.08 -24.71
N ALA A 116 2.24 2.77 -23.57
CA ALA A 116 2.29 4.24 -23.48
C ALA A 116 3.72 4.81 -23.42
N ASN A 117 4.76 3.99 -23.64
CA ASN A 117 6.17 4.36 -23.61
C ASN A 117 6.61 4.97 -22.27
N PHE A 118 6.16 4.43 -21.14
CA PHE A 118 6.78 4.65 -19.85
C PHE A 118 8.03 3.79 -19.72
N GLY A 119 9.11 4.32 -19.17
CA GLY A 119 10.25 3.50 -18.75
C GLY A 119 9.92 2.70 -17.49
N TYR A 120 10.47 1.51 -17.37
CA TYR A 120 10.35 0.67 -16.18
C TYR A 120 11.55 0.88 -15.23
N TYR A 121 11.27 1.07 -13.94
CA TYR A 121 12.30 1.40 -12.95
C TYR A 121 12.35 0.43 -11.76
N GLY A 122 11.87 -0.78 -11.97
CA GLY A 122 11.86 -1.82 -10.95
C GLY A 122 10.53 -1.91 -10.22
N TYR A 123 10.52 -2.66 -9.14
CA TYR A 123 9.32 -2.84 -8.32
C TYR A 123 9.62 -2.64 -6.84
N SER A 124 8.59 -2.40 -6.09
CA SER A 124 8.54 -2.53 -4.63
C SER A 124 7.59 -3.65 -4.26
N THR A 125 7.83 -4.27 -3.12
CA THR A 125 6.94 -5.29 -2.59
C THR A 125 5.87 -4.62 -1.74
N THR A 126 4.61 -4.90 -2.06
CA THR A 126 3.44 -4.39 -1.33
C THR A 126 2.75 -5.55 -0.63
N ARG A 127 2.40 -5.35 0.63
CA ARG A 127 1.72 -6.34 1.46
C ARG A 127 0.21 -6.22 1.32
N PHE A 128 -0.44 -7.37 1.19
CA PHE A 128 -1.88 -7.55 1.21
C PHE A 128 -2.29 -8.62 2.21
N HIS A 129 -3.53 -8.56 2.63
CA HIS A 129 -4.15 -9.47 3.57
C HIS A 129 -5.46 -9.99 2.98
N LEU A 130 -5.56 -11.30 2.83
CA LEU A 130 -6.83 -11.98 2.57
C LEU A 130 -7.53 -12.17 3.92
N ASN A 131 -8.69 -11.59 4.09
CA ASN A 131 -9.54 -11.86 5.24
C ASN A 131 -10.34 -13.13 4.96
N THR A 132 -10.11 -14.18 5.76
CA THR A 132 -10.75 -15.49 5.58
C THR A 132 -12.23 -15.49 5.96
N LEU A 133 -12.70 -14.46 6.70
CA LEU A 133 -14.09 -14.36 7.12
C LEU A 133 -14.99 -13.80 6.02
N ASP A 134 -14.49 -12.84 5.24
CA ASP A 134 -15.27 -12.18 4.16
C ASP A 134 -14.75 -12.48 2.75
N GLY A 135 -13.60 -13.18 2.64
CA GLY A 135 -12.95 -13.50 1.37
C GLY A 135 -12.37 -12.29 0.63
N GLN A 136 -12.32 -11.12 1.26
CA GLN A 136 -11.82 -9.89 0.64
C GLN A 136 -10.34 -9.69 0.86
N THR A 137 -9.69 -9.08 -0.11
CA THR A 137 -8.27 -8.74 -0.03
C THR A 137 -8.07 -7.26 0.30
N TYR A 138 -7.38 -7.00 1.40
CA TYR A 138 -7.10 -5.67 1.92
C TYR A 138 -5.63 -5.30 1.73
N HIS A 139 -5.36 -4.06 1.34
CA HIS A 139 -4.02 -3.50 1.37
C HIS A 139 -3.57 -3.29 2.82
N ASP A 140 -2.25 -3.41 3.12
CA ASP A 140 -1.72 -3.19 4.49
C ASP A 140 -1.94 -1.75 5.02
N THR A 141 -2.12 -0.78 4.12
CA THR A 141 -2.27 0.64 4.47
C THR A 141 -3.40 0.94 5.48
N PRO A 142 -4.61 0.38 5.37
CA PRO A 142 -5.65 0.59 6.39
C PRO A 142 -5.21 0.21 7.80
N PHE A 143 -4.42 -0.86 7.91
CA PHE A 143 -3.91 -1.33 9.21
C PHE A 143 -2.71 -0.51 9.70
N SER A 144 -1.85 -0.03 8.80
CA SER A 144 -0.66 0.73 9.16
C SER A 144 -0.92 2.23 9.37
N ASN A 145 -1.88 2.83 8.66
CA ASN A 145 -2.18 4.26 8.73
C ASN A 145 -3.13 4.65 9.87
N THR A 146 -3.90 3.70 10.40
CA THR A 146 -4.76 3.95 11.58
C THR A 146 -3.97 3.95 12.90
N GLY A 147 -2.66 3.99 12.79
CA GLY A 147 -1.77 4.02 13.94
C GLY A 147 -1.73 2.65 14.65
N ARG A 148 -1.63 2.70 15.97
CA ARG A 148 -1.41 1.48 16.77
C ARG A 148 -2.60 0.54 16.82
N ALA A 149 -3.81 1.10 16.81
CA ALA A 149 -5.03 0.30 16.78
C ALA A 149 -5.13 -0.59 15.54
N GLY A 150 -4.78 -0.07 14.36
CA GLY A 150 -4.79 -0.88 13.14
C GLY A 150 -3.75 -1.98 13.13
N ILE A 151 -2.54 -1.70 13.60
CA ILE A 151 -1.48 -2.71 13.76
C ILE A 151 -1.92 -3.81 14.74
N TYR A 152 -2.56 -3.39 15.82
CA TYR A 152 -3.09 -4.28 16.84
C TYR A 152 -4.19 -5.20 16.26
N ILE A 153 -5.20 -4.64 15.59
CA ILE A 153 -6.28 -5.39 14.96
C ILE A 153 -5.72 -6.39 13.96
N ARG A 154 -4.80 -5.97 13.10
CA ARG A 154 -4.13 -6.87 12.14
C ARG A 154 -3.45 -8.04 12.84
N ASN A 155 -2.67 -7.76 13.91
CA ASN A 155 -1.96 -8.80 14.63
C ASN A 155 -2.92 -9.76 15.34
N ALA A 156 -4.04 -9.26 15.89
CA ALA A 156 -5.08 -10.07 16.49
C ALA A 156 -5.74 -11.00 15.46
N MET A 157 -6.10 -10.47 14.29
CA MET A 157 -6.71 -11.26 13.22
C MET A 157 -5.75 -12.32 12.68
N HIS A 158 -4.45 -12.01 12.55
CA HIS A 158 -3.43 -13.02 12.20
C HIS A 158 -3.34 -14.13 13.24
N ALA A 159 -3.29 -13.75 14.51
CA ALA A 159 -3.21 -14.71 15.61
C ALA A 159 -4.42 -15.67 15.64
N ARG A 160 -5.60 -15.22 15.21
CA ARG A 160 -6.81 -16.03 15.09
C ARG A 160 -6.94 -16.79 13.76
N GLY A 161 -5.97 -16.66 12.85
CA GLY A 161 -6.06 -17.25 11.52
C GLY A 161 -7.11 -16.61 10.60
N GLU A 162 -7.54 -15.40 10.92
CA GLU A 162 -8.53 -14.64 10.15
C GLU A 162 -7.92 -13.84 9.00
N LEU A 163 -6.60 -13.65 9.02
CA LEU A 163 -5.85 -12.97 7.94
C LEU A 163 -4.73 -13.88 7.41
N GLU A 164 -4.74 -14.08 6.09
CA GLU A 164 -3.63 -14.64 5.35
C GLU A 164 -2.86 -13.49 4.68
N THR A 165 -1.59 -13.35 5.01
CA THR A 165 -0.76 -12.27 4.46
C THR A 165 0.06 -12.76 3.28
N PHE A 166 0.07 -11.98 2.21
CA PHE A 166 0.91 -12.23 1.05
C PHE A 166 1.50 -10.92 0.53
N THR A 167 2.55 -11.04 -0.29
CA THR A 167 3.21 -9.88 -0.90
C THR A 167 3.07 -9.90 -2.41
N VAL A 168 2.95 -8.72 -2.98
CA VAL A 168 2.78 -8.51 -4.42
C VAL A 168 3.83 -7.53 -4.91
N ASN A 169 4.42 -7.79 -6.06
CA ASN A 169 5.28 -6.82 -6.71
C ASN A 169 4.45 -5.69 -7.29
N THR A 170 4.79 -4.47 -6.94
CA THR A 170 4.19 -3.24 -7.47
C THR A 170 5.22 -2.59 -8.40
N TYR A 171 4.98 -2.68 -9.70
CA TYR A 171 5.94 -2.29 -10.73
C TYR A 171 5.89 -0.78 -10.97
N ARG A 172 7.04 -0.10 -10.83
CA ARG A 172 7.17 1.36 -11.01
C ARG A 172 7.46 1.72 -12.45
N TYR A 173 6.65 2.63 -12.98
CA TYR A 173 6.78 3.20 -14.30
C TYR A 173 6.92 4.72 -14.23
N LEU A 174 7.84 5.29 -15.01
CA LEU A 174 8.05 6.73 -15.12
C LEU A 174 7.94 7.19 -16.57
N LYS A 175 7.23 8.29 -16.78
CA LYS A 175 7.10 8.97 -18.06
C LYS A 175 7.61 10.41 -17.94
N PRO A 176 8.86 10.69 -18.35
CA PRO A 176 9.32 12.06 -18.48
C PRO A 176 8.61 12.73 -19.65
N LEU A 177 8.01 13.90 -19.39
CA LEU A 177 7.29 14.68 -20.41
C LEU A 177 8.23 15.56 -21.22
N THR A 178 9.49 15.71 -20.78
CA THR A 178 10.54 16.48 -21.46
C THR A 178 11.88 15.74 -21.42
N LYS A 179 12.77 16.03 -22.39
CA LYS A 179 14.15 15.54 -22.38
C LYS A 179 14.92 16.01 -21.12
N ALA A 180 14.65 17.22 -20.66
CA ALA A 180 15.26 17.78 -19.45
C ALA A 180 14.83 16.98 -18.20
N ALA A 181 13.56 16.64 -18.06
CA ALA A 181 13.06 15.82 -16.95
C ALA A 181 13.67 14.40 -16.98
N ARG A 182 13.82 13.81 -18.17
CA ARG A 182 14.46 12.48 -18.31
C ARG A 182 15.87 12.44 -17.73
N ARG A 183 16.68 13.48 -17.98
CA ARG A 183 18.05 13.60 -17.44
C ARG A 183 18.10 13.79 -15.93
N ARG A 184 16.99 14.16 -15.29
CA ARG A 184 16.88 14.39 -13.85
C ARG A 184 16.40 13.18 -13.06
N ILE A 185 15.97 12.09 -13.74
CA ILE A 185 15.61 10.83 -13.08
C ILE A 185 16.87 10.23 -12.45
N LYS A 186 16.77 9.86 -11.18
CA LYS A 186 17.87 9.25 -10.39
C LYS A 186 17.88 7.73 -10.50
N LEU A 187 16.71 7.14 -10.75
CA LEU A 187 16.57 5.69 -10.83
C LEU A 187 17.13 5.17 -12.15
N LYS A 188 17.68 3.96 -12.11
CA LYS A 188 18.16 3.27 -13.32
C LYS A 188 16.98 2.62 -14.04
N GLU A 189 16.80 2.96 -15.30
CA GLU A 189 15.81 2.29 -16.17
C GLU A 189 16.22 0.81 -16.37
N LYS A 190 15.24 -0.08 -16.37
CA LYS A 190 15.40 -1.52 -16.49
C LYS A 190 14.65 -2.04 -17.72
N PRO A 191 15.02 -3.21 -18.26
CA PRO A 191 14.20 -3.89 -19.26
C PRO A 191 12.80 -4.15 -18.73
N TYR A 192 11.80 -4.07 -19.62
CA TYR A 192 10.41 -4.36 -19.24
C TYR A 192 10.26 -5.79 -18.69
N PRO A 193 9.50 -5.97 -17.61
CA PRO A 193 9.18 -7.29 -17.12
C PRO A 193 8.32 -8.04 -18.15
N LYS A 194 8.55 -9.33 -18.30
CA LYS A 194 7.81 -10.18 -19.23
C LYS A 194 6.54 -10.70 -18.54
N GLN A 195 5.43 -10.70 -19.26
CA GLN A 195 4.12 -11.11 -18.76
C GLN A 195 4.03 -12.59 -18.33
N ARG A 196 5.02 -13.43 -18.71
CA ARG A 196 5.04 -14.86 -18.40
C ARG A 196 5.28 -15.20 -16.93
N GLU A 197 5.65 -14.24 -16.11
CA GLU A 197 5.99 -14.50 -14.70
C GLU A 197 4.76 -14.52 -13.76
N GLY A 198 3.55 -14.44 -14.32
CA GLY A 198 2.31 -14.52 -13.56
C GLY A 198 2.12 -13.38 -12.54
N VAL A 199 1.04 -13.45 -11.82
CA VAL A 199 0.85 -12.66 -10.59
C VAL A 199 1.93 -13.11 -9.61
N THR A 200 2.92 -12.26 -9.35
CA THR A 200 3.96 -12.58 -8.40
C THR A 200 3.39 -12.42 -6.99
N GLN A 201 2.62 -13.43 -6.57
CA GLN A 201 2.32 -13.64 -5.17
C GLN A 201 3.51 -14.38 -4.59
N HIS A 202 4.11 -13.81 -3.56
CA HIS A 202 5.02 -14.56 -2.72
C HIS A 202 4.14 -15.20 -1.64
N PRO A 203 3.99 -16.53 -1.64
CA PRO A 203 3.32 -17.22 -0.54
C PRO A 203 4.10 -16.95 0.75
N ASP A 204 3.40 -16.97 1.86
CA ASP A 204 3.94 -17.08 3.21
C ASP A 204 4.74 -15.86 3.71
N TYR A 205 4.06 -14.71 3.85
CA TYR A 205 4.54 -13.71 4.79
C TYR A 205 4.12 -14.10 6.21
N THR A 206 5.06 -14.70 6.94
CA THR A 206 4.94 -14.80 8.40
C THR A 206 5.29 -13.45 9.01
N PRO A 207 4.38 -12.78 9.75
CA PRO A 207 4.71 -11.53 10.38
C PRO A 207 5.91 -11.73 11.31
N PRO A 208 6.90 -10.82 11.32
CA PRO A 208 8.03 -10.95 12.23
C PRO A 208 7.53 -11.09 13.67
N ILE A 209 7.92 -12.14 14.36
CA ILE A 209 7.57 -12.42 15.76
C ILE A 209 7.60 -11.16 16.64
N GLY A 210 8.63 -10.35 16.51
CA GLY A 210 8.77 -9.09 17.25
C GLY A 210 7.66 -8.06 16.98
N GLN A 211 6.93 -8.12 15.86
CA GLN A 211 5.75 -7.25 15.64
C GLN A 211 4.52 -7.78 16.39
N VAL A 212 4.30 -9.07 16.39
CA VAL A 212 3.19 -9.71 17.11
C VAL A 212 3.36 -9.50 18.61
N VAL A 213 4.56 -9.77 19.13
CA VAL A 213 4.89 -9.58 20.54
C VAL A 213 4.70 -8.12 20.99
N ARG A 214 5.14 -7.14 20.18
CA ARG A 214 4.86 -5.74 20.45
C ARG A 214 3.37 -5.40 20.40
N GLY A 215 2.62 -5.99 19.48
CA GLY A 215 1.17 -5.84 19.42
C GLY A 215 0.50 -6.32 20.72
N CYS A 216 0.89 -7.49 21.22
CA CYS A 216 0.39 -8.03 22.48
C CYS A 216 0.77 -7.15 23.68
N ALA A 217 2.02 -6.67 23.77
CA ALA A 217 2.45 -5.78 24.83
C ALA A 217 1.66 -4.46 24.82
N ILE A 218 1.41 -3.88 23.65
CA ILE A 218 0.58 -2.69 23.48
C ILE A 218 -0.84 -2.96 23.97
N ALA A 219 -1.43 -4.08 23.61
CA ALA A 219 -2.76 -4.48 23.99
C ALA A 219 -2.91 -4.58 25.52
N LEU A 220 -1.96 -5.26 26.17
CA LEU A 220 -1.93 -5.39 27.62
C LEU A 220 -1.82 -4.05 28.33
N VAL A 221 -1.10 -3.08 27.74
CA VAL A 221 -0.99 -1.73 28.29
C VAL A 221 -2.27 -0.91 28.05
N GLU A 222 -2.96 -1.14 26.94
CA GLU A 222 -4.12 -0.33 26.53
C GLU A 222 -5.46 -0.90 26.99
N SER A 223 -5.63 -2.22 27.01
CA SER A 223 -6.89 -2.89 27.36
C SER A 223 -6.68 -4.34 27.76
N ALA A 224 -7.10 -4.71 28.99
CA ALA A 224 -6.95 -6.09 29.48
C ALA A 224 -7.81 -7.11 28.72
N GLN A 225 -9.00 -6.71 28.24
CA GLN A 225 -9.93 -7.64 27.55
C GLN A 225 -9.38 -8.13 26.21
N GLU A 226 -8.91 -7.20 25.39
CA GLU A 226 -8.36 -7.50 24.07
C GLU A 226 -7.01 -8.22 24.15
N ALA A 227 -6.27 -8.02 25.24
CA ALA A 227 -5.02 -8.69 25.49
C ALA A 227 -5.20 -10.18 25.78
N SER A 228 -6.26 -10.57 26.48
CA SER A 228 -6.53 -11.97 26.81
C SER A 228 -6.76 -12.81 25.55
N ASP A 229 -7.31 -12.22 24.50
CA ASP A 229 -7.55 -12.89 23.22
C ASP A 229 -6.27 -13.16 22.41
N LEU A 230 -5.22 -12.37 22.66
CA LEU A 230 -3.93 -12.48 21.93
C LEU A 230 -2.89 -13.33 22.64
N LEU A 231 -2.97 -13.44 23.96
CA LEU A 231 -1.99 -14.17 24.76
C LEU A 231 -1.82 -15.64 24.32
N PRO A 232 -2.88 -16.41 24.00
CA PRO A 232 -2.74 -17.79 23.55
C PRO A 232 -1.89 -17.94 22.27
N TYR A 233 -1.85 -16.90 21.43
CA TYR A 233 -1.17 -16.98 20.14
C TYR A 233 0.33 -16.63 20.17
N ILE A 234 0.81 -15.94 21.22
CA ILE A 234 2.25 -15.69 21.40
C ILE A 234 3.02 -17.02 21.40
N HIS A 235 2.45 -18.03 22.02
CA HIS A 235 3.02 -19.36 22.10
C HIS A 235 3.06 -20.08 20.74
N THR A 236 1.93 -20.09 20.00
CA THR A 236 1.83 -20.79 18.70
C THR A 236 2.79 -20.21 17.65
N LEU A 237 3.25 -18.98 17.85
CA LEU A 237 4.20 -18.31 16.96
C LEU A 237 5.69 -18.53 17.34
N GLY A 238 5.96 -19.38 18.33
CA GLY A 238 7.34 -19.67 18.77
C GLY A 238 8.03 -18.49 19.42
N CYS A 239 7.26 -17.58 20.08
CA CYS A 239 7.81 -16.44 20.79
C CYS A 239 8.69 -16.87 21.97
N THR A 240 9.86 -16.25 22.11
CA THR A 240 10.79 -16.50 23.21
C THR A 240 10.69 -15.42 24.29
N THR A 241 11.26 -15.72 25.47
CA THR A 241 11.42 -14.73 26.55
C THR A 241 12.19 -13.49 26.07
N SER A 242 13.21 -13.67 25.24
CA SER A 242 14.01 -12.58 24.67
C SER A 242 13.16 -11.66 23.80
N ASP A 243 12.20 -12.19 23.04
CA ASP A 243 11.30 -11.39 22.20
C ASP A 243 10.38 -10.51 23.06
N ILE A 244 9.89 -11.06 24.18
CA ILE A 244 9.08 -10.30 25.15
C ILE A 244 9.90 -9.18 25.77
N ASP A 245 11.10 -9.48 26.30
CA ASP A 245 11.95 -8.50 26.93
C ASP A 245 12.33 -7.37 25.98
N LYS A 246 12.66 -7.71 24.73
CA LYS A 246 12.93 -6.75 23.66
C LYS A 246 11.71 -5.89 23.30
N ALA A 247 10.50 -6.43 23.34
CA ALA A 247 9.30 -5.64 23.09
C ALA A 247 9.04 -4.65 24.22
N LEU A 248 9.22 -5.05 25.48
CA LEU A 248 8.99 -4.22 26.65
C LEU A 248 10.05 -3.12 26.87
N THR A 249 11.21 -3.21 26.21
CA THR A 249 12.21 -2.12 26.17
C THR A 249 11.87 -1.04 25.13
N ASN A 250 10.80 -1.21 24.34
CA ASN A 250 10.42 -0.21 23.37
C ASN A 250 10.02 1.11 24.06
N PRO A 251 10.69 2.25 23.78
CA PRO A 251 10.47 3.52 24.51
C PRO A 251 9.03 3.98 24.52
N TRP A 252 8.30 3.68 23.44
CA TRP A 252 6.90 4.04 23.36
C TRP A 252 6.02 3.19 24.28
N ILE A 253 6.26 1.88 24.38
CA ILE A 253 5.51 0.99 25.29
C ILE A 253 5.77 1.41 26.74
N VAL A 254 7.02 1.72 27.06
CA VAL A 254 7.41 2.22 28.39
C VAL A 254 6.70 3.53 28.72
N ASP A 255 6.74 4.52 27.84
CA ASP A 255 6.05 5.82 28.05
C ASP A 255 4.54 5.63 28.24
N ARG A 256 3.93 4.77 27.42
CA ARG A 256 2.49 4.53 27.49
C ARG A 256 2.08 3.78 28.76
N ALA A 257 2.86 2.78 29.17
CA ALA A 257 2.65 2.06 30.41
C ALA A 257 2.72 3.02 31.61
N ASN A 258 3.73 3.89 31.65
CA ASN A 258 3.88 4.91 32.70
C ASN A 258 2.67 5.87 32.73
N LYS A 259 2.22 6.39 31.58
CA LYS A 259 1.06 7.29 31.47
C LYS A 259 -0.24 6.64 31.94
N ARG A 260 -0.35 5.32 31.83
CA ARG A 260 -1.54 4.57 32.26
C ARG A 260 -1.41 3.93 33.63
N GLY A 261 -0.27 4.05 34.28
CA GLY A 261 -0.01 3.41 35.57
C GLY A 261 0.03 1.87 35.51
N VAL A 262 0.38 1.31 34.33
CA VAL A 262 0.48 -0.14 34.12
C VAL A 262 1.91 -0.59 34.36
N SER A 263 2.09 -1.58 35.25
CA SER A 263 3.40 -2.17 35.52
C SER A 263 3.88 -3.02 34.34
N LEU A 264 5.07 -2.73 33.81
CA LEU A 264 5.68 -3.54 32.76
C LEU A 264 6.01 -4.95 33.25
N ASP A 265 6.34 -5.13 34.53
CA ASP A 265 6.53 -6.46 35.11
C ASP A 265 5.23 -7.27 35.11
N HIS A 266 4.09 -6.63 35.36
CA HIS A 266 2.80 -7.27 35.23
C HIS A 266 2.55 -7.73 33.78
N VAL A 267 2.77 -6.84 32.81
CA VAL A 267 2.64 -7.15 31.37
C VAL A 267 3.58 -8.31 30.99
N ARG A 268 4.83 -8.25 31.43
CA ARG A 268 5.81 -9.32 31.22
C ARG A 268 5.33 -10.66 31.76
N ASN A 269 4.86 -10.67 33.00
CA ASN A 269 4.41 -11.89 33.67
C ASN A 269 3.20 -12.52 32.97
N MET A 270 2.25 -11.70 32.47
CA MET A 270 1.11 -12.18 31.70
C MET A 270 1.56 -12.84 30.39
N MET A 271 2.48 -12.20 29.67
CA MET A 271 3.03 -12.73 28.42
C MET A 271 3.83 -14.01 28.65
N MET A 272 4.65 -14.03 29.71
CA MET A 272 5.44 -15.20 30.09
C MET A 272 4.58 -16.40 30.53
N LYS A 273 3.45 -16.14 31.21
CA LYS A 273 2.52 -17.18 31.59
C LYS A 273 1.91 -17.87 30.36
N SER A 274 1.62 -17.12 29.32
CA SER A 274 1.11 -17.65 28.06
C SER A 274 2.11 -18.58 27.37
N ILE A 275 3.41 -18.29 27.43
CA ILE A 275 4.46 -19.15 26.87
C ILE A 275 4.63 -20.46 27.65
N ARG A 276 4.43 -20.42 28.98
CA ARG A 276 4.65 -21.59 29.86
C ARG A 276 3.49 -22.60 29.87
N GLN A 277 2.27 -22.16 29.61
CA GLN A 277 1.07 -23.01 29.71
C GLN A 277 1.02 -24.19 28.71
N THR A 278 1.99 -24.28 27.79
CA THR A 278 2.01 -25.33 26.75
C THR A 278 3.16 -26.30 26.86
N VAL A 279 4.02 -26.14 27.85
CA VAL A 279 5.07 -27.15 28.12
C VAL A 279 4.49 -28.32 28.94
N ASP A 280 3.34 -28.11 29.56
CA ASP A 280 2.67 -29.08 30.46
C ASP A 280 1.36 -29.67 29.87
N ALA A 281 1.07 -29.44 28.57
CA ALA A 281 -0.06 -30.02 27.84
C ALA A 281 0.44 -30.88 26.66
#